data_b86142d1beace8410bb62c5844e1fe53
#
_entry.id   b86142d1beace8410bb62c5844e1fe53
#
_cell.length_a   1.000
_cell.length_b   1.000
_cell.length_c   1.000
_cell.angle_alpha   90.00
_cell.angle_beta   90.00
_cell.angle_gamma   90.00
#
_symmetry.space_group_name_H-M   'P 1'
#
loop_
_entity.id
_entity.type
_entity.pdbx_description
1 polymer ?
#
loop_
_entity_poly.entity_id
_entity_poly.type
_entity_poly.pdbx_seq_one_letter_code
_entity_poly.pdbx_strand_id
1 'polypeptide(L)'
;MTKTNVYLLVPTYAGVTGTVQAAFDFASQVDPNGPIQFHLVAYDEKNPKYRMKKDEEFRPEDDIVPSPDFNLKQSASYSESIDLTYSASMRNWLETPREVLDRMADAEDWFFEEHHEDRDNALVLLLNPYGNDHNYFCGPSPERKNVAFIQTTHYATEVTTAPHIPVAYEFFAAALRFRAFNVPDYQERFVHFDDVGCVNDFFERIERIQLKIQSANVCDSCYEYITNQGLDQEFLDHVYKGLNAVREMQINFTRARRANKPLTVTIRNKFLQFAETQGRVKLAPKQMALYKFFMNHPEGVKYTDFVDHEDELRRLYREAYTGDPEEIEDTTNSVVNGWLMQSDISSTVSKINRALKRELRALAHWHIIQGPRGEEKVIKALSQ
;
A
#
# COMPACT_ATOMS: atom_id res chain seq x y z
N MET A 1 -30.40 -9.54 6.57
CA MET A 1 -29.17 -8.75 6.66
C MET A 1 -28.58 -8.62 5.26
N THR A 2 -28.57 -7.43 4.70
CA THR A 2 -28.03 -7.20 3.35
C THR A 2 -26.53 -7.02 3.46
N LYS A 3 -25.76 -7.95 2.89
CA LYS A 3 -24.30 -7.83 2.86
C LYS A 3 -23.87 -6.78 1.82
N THR A 4 -22.85 -6.01 2.15
CA THR A 4 -22.17 -5.12 1.22
C THR A 4 -20.84 -5.74 0.83
N ASN A 5 -20.70 -6.10 -0.42
CA ASN A 5 -19.46 -6.67 -0.96
C ASN A 5 -18.60 -5.55 -1.55
N VAL A 6 -17.37 -5.45 -1.10
CA VAL A 6 -16.39 -4.47 -1.57
C VAL A 6 -15.29 -5.20 -2.32
N TYR A 7 -15.25 -5.03 -3.63
CA TYR A 7 -14.33 -5.69 -4.53
C TYR A 7 -13.15 -4.77 -4.84
N LEU A 8 -11.98 -5.17 -4.35
CA LEU A 8 -10.72 -4.44 -4.49
C LEU A 8 -10.03 -4.91 -5.76
N LEU A 9 -10.18 -4.18 -6.85
CA LEU A 9 -9.60 -4.53 -8.13
C LEU A 9 -8.13 -4.11 -8.19
N VAL A 10 -7.26 -5.10 -8.29
CA VAL A 10 -5.81 -4.90 -8.45
C VAL A 10 -5.44 -5.15 -9.90
N PRO A 11 -4.94 -4.14 -10.63
CA PRO A 11 -4.45 -4.33 -11.98
C PRO A 11 -3.36 -5.40 -12.03
N THR A 12 -3.47 -6.37 -12.95
CA THR A 12 -2.57 -7.54 -13.01
C THR A 12 -1.12 -7.17 -13.23
N TYR A 13 -0.86 -6.10 -13.97
CA TYR A 13 0.51 -5.58 -14.22
C TYR A 13 1.16 -4.99 -12.96
N ALA A 14 0.37 -4.39 -12.04
CA ALA A 14 0.89 -3.84 -10.79
C ALA A 14 1.07 -4.94 -9.73
N GLY A 15 0.22 -5.95 -9.76
CA GLY A 15 0.19 -7.02 -8.76
C GLY A 15 -0.16 -6.53 -7.36
N VAL A 16 -0.30 -7.45 -6.43
CA VAL A 16 -0.60 -7.13 -5.04
C VAL A 16 0.68 -6.69 -4.33
N THR A 17 0.76 -5.41 -3.97
CA THR A 17 1.88 -4.86 -3.19
C THR A 17 1.76 -5.19 -1.70
N GLY A 18 2.84 -5.00 -0.93
CA GLY A 18 2.80 -5.15 0.54
C GLY A 18 1.77 -4.22 1.20
N THR A 19 1.67 -2.99 0.70
CA THR A 19 0.69 -1.98 1.14
C THR A 19 -0.75 -2.46 0.95
N VAL A 20 -1.09 -2.92 -0.25
CA VAL A 20 -2.44 -3.42 -0.57
C VAL A 20 -2.78 -4.66 0.27
N GLN A 21 -1.84 -5.61 0.36
CA GLN A 21 -2.05 -6.82 1.15
C GLN A 21 -2.26 -6.51 2.64
N ALA A 22 -1.46 -5.61 3.21
CA ALA A 22 -1.60 -5.21 4.61
C ALA A 22 -2.94 -4.52 4.90
N ALA A 23 -3.37 -3.62 3.99
CA ALA A 23 -4.66 -2.94 4.10
C ALA A 23 -5.84 -3.92 4.00
N PHE A 24 -5.78 -4.87 3.05
CA PHE A 24 -6.81 -5.90 2.86
C PHE A 24 -6.92 -6.82 4.06
N ASP A 25 -5.79 -7.37 4.53
CA ASP A 25 -5.79 -8.28 5.68
C ASP A 25 -6.29 -7.60 6.95
N PHE A 26 -5.92 -6.33 7.14
CA PHE A 26 -6.43 -5.53 8.25
C PHE A 26 -7.96 -5.38 8.14
N ALA A 27 -8.47 -4.87 7.02
CA ALA A 27 -9.90 -4.63 6.85
C ALA A 27 -10.73 -5.90 6.99
N SER A 28 -10.25 -7.02 6.44
CA SER A 28 -10.92 -8.33 6.53
C SER A 28 -10.94 -8.93 7.94
N GLN A 29 -10.05 -8.48 8.83
CA GLN A 29 -9.96 -8.97 10.22
C GLN A 29 -10.77 -8.15 11.22
N VAL A 30 -11.18 -6.93 10.87
CA VAL A 30 -11.95 -6.05 11.78
C VAL A 30 -13.25 -6.70 12.23
N ASP A 31 -14.00 -7.26 11.29
CA ASP A 31 -15.21 -8.04 11.56
C ASP A 31 -15.41 -9.08 10.45
N PRO A 32 -14.77 -10.25 10.55
CA PRO A 32 -14.75 -11.24 9.47
C PRO A 32 -16.13 -11.77 9.06
N ASN A 33 -17.11 -11.71 9.97
CA ASN A 33 -18.48 -12.16 9.74
C ASN A 33 -19.46 -11.00 9.60
N GLY A 34 -18.98 -9.76 9.63
CA GLY A 34 -19.79 -8.57 9.57
C GLY A 34 -20.44 -8.34 8.20
N PRO A 35 -21.30 -7.33 8.10
CA PRO A 35 -22.06 -7.03 6.89
C PRO A 35 -21.21 -6.50 5.73
N ILE A 36 -19.99 -6.03 5.96
CA ILE A 36 -19.08 -5.60 4.91
C ILE A 36 -18.06 -6.72 4.66
N GLN A 37 -17.99 -7.19 3.42
CA GLN A 37 -17.04 -8.22 3.01
C GLN A 37 -16.08 -7.64 1.98
N PHE A 38 -14.77 -7.77 2.22
CA PHE A 38 -13.74 -7.32 1.29
C PHE A 38 -13.21 -8.49 0.46
N HIS A 39 -13.12 -8.29 -0.85
CA HIS A 39 -12.67 -9.30 -1.81
C HIS A 39 -11.53 -8.71 -2.64
N LEU A 40 -10.39 -9.40 -2.69
CA LEU A 40 -9.26 -8.99 -3.53
C LEU A 40 -9.38 -9.68 -4.88
N VAL A 41 -9.50 -8.91 -5.96
CA VAL A 41 -9.75 -9.41 -7.31
C VAL A 41 -8.65 -8.91 -8.26
N ALA A 42 -8.03 -9.83 -8.99
CA ALA A 42 -7.11 -9.47 -10.05
C ALA A 42 -7.91 -8.91 -11.24
N TYR A 43 -7.53 -7.73 -11.71
CA TYR A 43 -8.17 -7.02 -12.81
C TYR A 43 -7.25 -6.97 -14.03
N ASP A 44 -7.67 -7.61 -15.12
CA ASP A 44 -6.94 -7.54 -16.38
C ASP A 44 -7.40 -6.33 -17.18
N GLU A 45 -6.65 -5.25 -17.09
CA GLU A 45 -6.98 -4.00 -17.73
C GLU A 45 -6.95 -4.11 -19.25
N LYS A 46 -8.08 -3.81 -19.88
CA LYS A 46 -8.25 -3.92 -21.34
C LYS A 46 -7.58 -2.79 -22.12
N ASN A 47 -7.30 -1.64 -21.47
CA ASN A 47 -6.75 -0.47 -22.14
C ASN A 47 -5.30 -0.68 -22.60
N PRO A 48 -5.00 -0.63 -23.92
CA PRO A 48 -3.66 -0.87 -24.44
C PRO A 48 -2.59 0.09 -23.89
N LYS A 49 -2.96 1.32 -23.57
CA LYS A 49 -2.04 2.33 -22.99
C LYS A 49 -1.38 1.82 -21.70
N TYR A 50 -2.12 1.10 -20.87
CA TYR A 50 -1.63 0.54 -19.61
C TYR A 50 -0.99 -0.84 -19.79
N ARG A 51 -1.38 -1.60 -20.81
CA ARG A 51 -0.75 -2.88 -21.16
C ARG A 51 0.66 -2.69 -21.75
N MET A 52 0.87 -1.68 -22.59
CA MET A 52 2.18 -1.40 -23.20
C MET A 52 3.24 -0.96 -22.19
N LYS A 53 2.83 -0.40 -21.05
CA LYS A 53 3.72 -0.06 -19.95
C LYS A 53 4.33 -1.28 -19.25
N LYS A 54 3.84 -2.48 -19.52
CA LYS A 54 4.36 -3.74 -18.98
C LYS A 54 5.75 -4.10 -19.54
N ASP A 55 6.06 -3.68 -20.76
CA ASP A 55 7.31 -3.99 -21.45
C ASP A 55 8.43 -2.98 -21.14
N GLU A 56 8.09 -1.77 -20.73
CA GLU A 56 9.02 -0.84 -20.10
C GLU A 56 8.92 -1.12 -18.61
N GLU A 57 9.96 -1.66 -17.97
CA GLU A 57 10.03 -2.00 -16.55
C GLU A 57 9.34 -0.93 -15.65
N PHE A 58 7.99 -0.91 -15.67
CA PHE A 58 7.21 -0.07 -14.75
C PHE A 58 7.46 -0.61 -13.35
N ARG A 59 8.32 0.07 -12.64
CA ARG A 59 8.57 -0.13 -11.22
C ARG A 59 7.95 1.06 -10.50
N PRO A 60 6.69 0.97 -10.06
CA PRO A 60 6.07 2.03 -9.23
C PRO A 60 6.92 2.35 -7.99
N GLU A 61 7.90 1.54 -7.75
CA GLU A 61 8.77 1.49 -6.58
C GLU A 61 10.12 2.18 -6.79
N ASP A 62 10.57 2.36 -8.03
CA ASP A 62 11.92 2.82 -8.33
C ASP A 62 12.04 4.36 -8.45
N ASP A 63 10.95 5.08 -8.69
CA ASP A 63 10.99 6.48 -9.12
C ASP A 63 10.79 7.52 -8.00
N ILE A 64 10.61 7.11 -6.74
CA ILE A 64 10.42 8.06 -5.64
C ILE A 64 11.49 7.85 -4.58
N VAL A 65 12.70 8.24 -4.88
CA VAL A 65 13.71 8.56 -3.85
C VAL A 65 13.68 10.06 -3.66
N PRO A 66 13.17 10.59 -2.53
CA PRO A 66 13.41 11.99 -2.18
C PRO A 66 14.92 12.20 -2.11
N SER A 67 15.42 13.24 -2.76
CA SER A 67 16.79 13.69 -2.54
C SER A 67 17.03 13.82 -1.04
N PRO A 68 18.15 13.34 -0.48
CA PRO A 68 18.46 13.45 0.94
C PRO A 68 18.56 14.91 1.45
N ASP A 69 18.52 15.88 0.57
CA ASP A 69 18.70 17.32 0.88
C ASP A 69 17.39 18.11 1.00
N PHE A 70 16.23 17.45 1.11
CA PHE A 70 14.97 18.16 1.26
C PHE A 70 14.82 18.78 2.66
N ASN A 71 15.21 20.05 2.76
CA ASN A 71 15.18 20.82 3.99
C ASN A 71 13.77 21.40 4.24
N LEU A 72 13.09 20.91 5.26
CA LEU A 72 11.71 21.26 5.70
C LEU A 72 11.48 22.75 6.04
N LYS A 73 12.41 23.65 5.75
CA LYS A 73 12.36 25.06 6.16
C LYS A 73 11.79 26.05 5.14
N GLN A 74 11.28 25.60 3.99
CA GLN A 74 10.70 26.53 2.98
C GLN A 74 9.21 26.25 2.73
N SER A 75 8.38 26.51 3.71
CA SER A 75 6.93 26.20 3.67
C SER A 75 6.04 27.38 3.23
N ALA A 76 6.52 28.33 2.45
CA ALA A 76 5.73 29.51 2.11
C ALA A 76 5.42 29.75 0.62
N SER A 77 5.83 28.86 -0.31
CA SER A 77 5.57 29.06 -1.75
C SER A 77 5.36 27.75 -2.52
N TYR A 78 4.55 26.84 -1.97
CA TYR A 78 4.46 25.44 -2.45
C TYR A 78 3.60 25.23 -3.69
N SER A 79 2.75 26.17 -4.12
CA SER A 79 1.89 25.96 -5.30
C SER A 79 2.64 26.01 -6.64
N GLU A 80 3.82 26.65 -6.68
CA GLU A 80 4.64 26.72 -7.91
C GLU A 80 5.80 25.71 -7.94
N SER A 81 6.19 25.12 -6.80
CA SER A 81 7.39 24.28 -6.70
C SER A 81 7.12 22.78 -6.92
N ILE A 82 5.89 22.30 -6.82
CA ILE A 82 5.55 20.90 -7.16
C ILE A 82 5.81 20.62 -8.65
N ASP A 83 5.70 21.66 -9.48
CA ASP A 83 5.93 21.58 -10.92
C ASP A 83 7.41 21.37 -11.31
N LEU A 84 8.34 21.62 -10.42
CA LEU A 84 9.78 21.58 -10.70
C LEU A 84 10.50 20.31 -10.25
N THR A 85 9.91 19.48 -9.39
CA THR A 85 10.55 18.29 -8.82
C THR A 85 10.24 16.99 -9.56
N TYR A 86 9.20 16.96 -10.39
CA TYR A 86 8.95 15.83 -11.27
C TYR A 86 9.78 15.96 -12.54
N SER A 87 10.67 14.99 -12.77
CA SER A 87 11.37 14.92 -14.05
C SER A 87 10.35 14.83 -15.21
N ALA A 88 10.70 15.31 -16.39
CA ALA A 88 9.81 15.24 -17.56
C ALA A 88 9.33 13.80 -17.87
N SER A 89 10.13 12.79 -17.52
CA SER A 89 9.75 11.37 -17.59
C SER A 89 8.64 11.00 -16.62
N MET A 90 8.59 11.58 -15.41
CA MET A 90 7.53 11.28 -14.42
C MET A 90 6.19 11.93 -14.80
N ARG A 91 6.19 13.11 -15.43
CA ARG A 91 4.95 13.76 -15.90
C ARG A 91 4.17 12.91 -16.90
N ASN A 92 4.86 12.12 -17.70
CA ASN A 92 4.22 11.20 -18.66
C ASN A 92 3.50 10.01 -18.01
N TRP A 93 3.66 9.81 -16.69
CA TRP A 93 3.06 8.72 -15.92
C TRP A 93 1.92 9.17 -15.00
N LEU A 94 1.70 10.48 -14.84
CA LEU A 94 0.57 10.99 -14.10
C LEU A 94 -0.69 10.90 -14.95
N GLU A 95 -1.78 10.45 -14.34
CA GLU A 95 -3.09 10.40 -14.97
C GLU A 95 -3.81 11.73 -14.79
N THR A 96 -4.50 12.15 -15.81
CA THR A 96 -5.50 13.22 -15.66
C THR A 96 -6.73 12.67 -14.92
N PRO A 97 -7.54 13.54 -14.26
CA PRO A 97 -8.80 13.10 -13.66
C PRO A 97 -9.70 12.36 -14.64
N ARG A 98 -9.72 12.76 -15.91
CA ARG A 98 -10.50 12.08 -16.95
C ARG A 98 -10.02 10.67 -17.20
N GLU A 99 -8.72 10.44 -17.27
CA GLU A 99 -8.15 9.10 -17.44
C GLU A 99 -8.48 8.19 -16.25
N VAL A 100 -8.45 8.73 -15.01
CA VAL A 100 -8.87 7.98 -13.81
C VAL A 100 -10.35 7.59 -13.91
N LEU A 101 -11.22 8.52 -14.32
CA LEU A 101 -12.66 8.25 -14.48
C LEU A 101 -12.95 7.22 -15.59
N ASP A 102 -12.26 7.31 -16.72
CA ASP A 102 -12.38 6.34 -17.82
C ASP A 102 -11.95 4.94 -17.35
N ARG A 103 -10.86 4.83 -16.59
CA ARG A 103 -10.44 3.55 -16.01
C ARG A 103 -11.41 2.99 -14.97
N MET A 104 -12.00 3.84 -14.16
CA MET A 104 -13.04 3.42 -13.22
C MET A 104 -14.25 2.85 -13.96
N ALA A 105 -14.65 3.49 -15.07
CA ALA A 105 -15.75 3.02 -15.91
C ALA A 105 -15.44 1.65 -16.53
N ASP A 106 -14.24 1.50 -17.12
CA ASP A 106 -13.78 0.24 -17.70
C ASP A 106 -13.71 -0.88 -16.64
N ALA A 107 -13.22 -0.56 -15.44
CA ALA A 107 -13.12 -1.51 -14.33
C ALA A 107 -14.47 -1.98 -13.81
N GLU A 108 -15.44 -1.06 -13.68
CA GLU A 108 -16.80 -1.40 -13.28
C GLU A 108 -17.48 -2.29 -14.32
N ASP A 109 -17.42 -1.90 -15.61
CA ASP A 109 -18.04 -2.66 -16.70
C ASP A 109 -17.44 -4.07 -16.78
N TRP A 110 -16.11 -4.18 -16.77
CA TRP A 110 -15.43 -5.48 -16.74
C TRP A 110 -15.88 -6.33 -15.56
N PHE A 111 -15.93 -5.74 -14.35
CA PHE A 111 -16.26 -6.49 -13.15
C PHE A 111 -17.68 -7.06 -13.21
N PHE A 112 -18.68 -6.26 -13.56
CA PHE A 112 -20.08 -6.71 -13.59
C PHE A 112 -20.39 -7.62 -14.79
N GLU A 113 -19.62 -7.54 -15.88
CA GLU A 113 -19.70 -8.49 -16.99
C GLU A 113 -19.17 -9.88 -16.61
N GLU A 114 -18.04 -9.94 -15.87
CA GLU A 114 -17.38 -11.20 -15.55
C GLU A 114 -17.96 -11.89 -14.30
N HIS A 115 -18.40 -11.12 -13.29
CA HIS A 115 -18.77 -11.67 -11.99
C HIS A 115 -20.27 -11.74 -11.74
N HIS A 116 -21.11 -11.07 -12.54
CA HIS A 116 -22.58 -11.08 -12.45
C HIS A 116 -23.13 -10.76 -11.05
N GLU A 117 -22.44 -9.90 -10.30
CA GLU A 117 -22.79 -9.51 -8.95
C GLU A 117 -24.00 -8.54 -8.93
N ASP A 118 -24.70 -8.50 -7.81
CA ASP A 118 -25.79 -7.55 -7.58
C ASP A 118 -25.26 -6.13 -7.38
N ARG A 119 -25.59 -5.25 -8.30
CA ARG A 119 -25.15 -3.84 -8.26
C ARG A 119 -25.62 -3.09 -7.03
N ASP A 120 -26.74 -3.46 -6.42
CA ASP A 120 -27.23 -2.78 -5.23
C ASP A 120 -26.39 -3.07 -3.98
N ASN A 121 -25.61 -4.16 -4.01
CA ASN A 121 -24.82 -4.65 -2.88
C ASN A 121 -23.32 -4.75 -3.16
N ALA A 122 -22.88 -4.42 -4.36
CA ALA A 122 -21.48 -4.51 -4.78
C ALA A 122 -20.86 -3.12 -5.02
N LEU A 123 -19.77 -2.83 -4.33
CA LEU A 123 -18.91 -1.67 -4.58
C LEU A 123 -17.58 -2.16 -5.17
N VAL A 124 -17.20 -1.58 -6.29
CA VAL A 124 -15.92 -1.81 -6.97
C VAL A 124 -14.95 -0.70 -6.60
N LEU A 125 -13.80 -1.06 -6.03
CA LEU A 125 -12.72 -0.13 -5.70
C LEU A 125 -11.52 -0.42 -6.60
N LEU A 126 -11.28 0.45 -7.59
CA LEU A 126 -10.07 0.39 -8.40
C LEU A 126 -8.87 0.83 -7.55
N LEU A 127 -7.96 -0.10 -7.26
CA LEU A 127 -6.73 0.19 -6.56
C LEU A 127 -5.70 0.72 -7.56
N ASN A 128 -5.66 2.05 -7.69
CA ASN A 128 -4.86 2.74 -8.68
C ASN A 128 -3.38 2.83 -8.25
N PRO A 129 -2.43 2.18 -8.98
CA PRO A 129 -1.01 2.28 -8.71
C PRO A 129 -0.37 3.54 -9.31
N TYR A 130 -1.08 4.28 -10.16
CA TYR A 130 -0.57 5.51 -10.77
C TYR A 130 -0.90 6.73 -9.93
N GLY A 131 -0.02 7.74 -9.96
CA GLY A 131 -0.36 9.07 -9.48
C GLY A 131 -1.29 9.79 -10.46
N ASN A 132 -1.97 10.81 -9.99
CA ASN A 132 -2.74 11.71 -10.85
C ASN A 132 -2.26 13.15 -10.67
N ASP A 133 -2.45 13.96 -11.70
CA ASP A 133 -1.92 15.33 -11.76
C ASP A 133 -2.61 16.31 -10.78
N HIS A 134 -3.79 15.93 -10.25
CA HIS A 134 -4.50 16.68 -9.22
C HIS A 134 -4.22 16.15 -7.81
N ASN A 135 -3.38 15.12 -7.70
CA ASN A 135 -3.00 14.52 -6.42
C ASN A 135 -4.18 14.00 -5.59
N TYR A 136 -5.27 13.58 -6.24
CA TYR A 136 -6.40 12.94 -5.58
C TYR A 136 -6.01 11.54 -5.12
N PHE A 137 -6.30 11.22 -3.87
CA PHE A 137 -5.96 9.90 -3.31
C PHE A 137 -7.15 8.92 -3.29
N CYS A 138 -8.37 9.40 -3.40
CA CYS A 138 -9.57 8.60 -3.58
C CYS A 138 -10.71 9.45 -4.12
N GLY A 139 -11.72 8.81 -4.69
CA GLY A 139 -12.97 9.47 -5.08
C GLY A 139 -13.98 8.51 -5.67
N PRO A 140 -15.28 8.72 -5.42
CA PRO A 140 -16.32 8.03 -6.16
C PRO A 140 -16.38 8.56 -7.59
N SER A 141 -16.92 7.76 -8.49
CA SER A 141 -17.27 8.25 -9.82
C SER A 141 -18.47 9.21 -9.72
N PRO A 142 -18.44 10.38 -10.39
CA PRO A 142 -19.59 11.27 -10.43
C PRO A 142 -20.73 10.74 -11.32
N GLU A 143 -20.42 9.82 -12.23
CA GLU A 143 -21.35 9.31 -13.24
C GLU A 143 -21.87 7.90 -12.90
N ARG A 144 -21.16 7.15 -12.06
CA ARG A 144 -21.40 5.74 -11.75
C ARG A 144 -21.46 5.50 -10.26
N LYS A 145 -22.48 4.78 -9.81
CA LYS A 145 -22.78 4.60 -8.38
C LYS A 145 -21.88 3.57 -7.68
N ASN A 146 -21.40 2.57 -8.43
CA ASN A 146 -20.82 1.36 -7.89
C ASN A 146 -19.29 1.33 -7.93
N VAL A 147 -18.65 2.42 -8.36
CA VAL A 147 -17.20 2.45 -8.51
C VAL A 147 -16.57 3.68 -7.85
N ALA A 148 -15.44 3.44 -7.21
CA ALA A 148 -14.55 4.48 -6.72
C ALA A 148 -13.10 4.06 -7.00
N PHE A 149 -12.15 4.99 -6.91
CA PHE A 149 -10.74 4.65 -6.94
C PHE A 149 -10.07 4.98 -5.61
N ILE A 150 -8.98 4.26 -5.33
CA ILE A 150 -8.06 4.54 -4.23
C ILE A 150 -6.66 4.48 -4.79
N GLN A 151 -5.91 5.55 -4.66
CA GLN A 151 -4.52 5.59 -5.01
C GLN A 151 -3.70 4.80 -3.99
N THR A 152 -2.89 3.84 -4.45
CA THR A 152 -2.11 2.96 -3.57
C THR A 152 -0.63 3.32 -3.48
N THR A 153 -0.21 4.32 -4.26
CA THR A 153 1.16 4.84 -4.32
C THR A 153 1.22 6.30 -3.85
N HIS A 154 2.40 6.88 -3.75
CA HIS A 154 2.66 8.27 -3.38
C HIS A 154 2.31 8.69 -1.93
N TYR A 155 1.62 7.86 -1.13
CA TYR A 155 1.53 8.10 0.31
C TYR A 155 2.89 8.18 1.01
N ALA A 156 3.91 7.72 0.29
CA ALA A 156 5.23 7.50 0.82
C ALA A 156 5.97 8.78 1.20
N THR A 157 5.79 9.85 0.47
CA THR A 157 6.52 11.10 0.68
C THR A 157 5.75 12.09 1.56
N GLU A 158 4.42 12.02 1.51
CA GLU A 158 3.56 13.08 2.02
C GLU A 158 2.95 12.75 3.40
N VAL A 159 2.87 11.46 3.74
CA VAL A 159 2.20 11.02 4.97
C VAL A 159 3.20 10.41 5.94
N THR A 160 3.20 10.86 7.19
CA THR A 160 4.13 10.38 8.24
C THR A 160 3.73 9.01 8.82
N THR A 161 2.67 8.40 8.30
CA THR A 161 2.18 7.07 8.70
C THR A 161 2.64 5.97 7.74
N ALA A 162 2.42 4.71 8.10
CA ALA A 162 2.67 3.60 7.19
C ALA A 162 1.66 3.62 6.02
N PRO A 163 2.08 3.31 4.77
CA PRO A 163 1.25 3.50 3.57
C PRO A 163 -0.07 2.73 3.56
N HIS A 164 -0.13 1.57 4.21
CA HIS A 164 -1.33 0.75 4.26
C HIS A 164 -2.46 1.35 5.13
N ILE A 165 -2.14 2.25 6.06
CA ILE A 165 -3.12 2.87 6.97
C ILE A 165 -4.12 3.74 6.20
N PRO A 166 -3.69 4.72 5.36
CA PRO A 166 -4.61 5.49 4.54
C PRO A 166 -5.41 4.64 3.55
N VAL A 167 -4.81 3.60 2.97
CA VAL A 167 -5.53 2.69 2.07
C VAL A 167 -6.63 1.92 2.81
N ALA A 168 -6.33 1.38 4.00
CA ALA A 168 -7.33 0.70 4.83
C ALA A 168 -8.44 1.65 5.31
N TYR A 169 -8.10 2.89 5.63
CA TYR A 169 -9.09 3.92 5.96
C TYR A 169 -10.10 4.10 4.84
N GLU A 170 -9.63 4.24 3.60
CA GLU A 170 -10.51 4.48 2.45
C GLU A 170 -11.39 3.26 2.12
N PHE A 171 -11.02 2.05 2.48
CA PHE A 171 -11.91 0.88 2.31
C PHE A 171 -13.22 1.04 3.10
N PHE A 172 -13.14 1.47 4.36
CA PHE A 172 -14.32 1.71 5.19
C PHE A 172 -15.05 2.99 4.79
N ALA A 173 -14.31 4.06 4.50
CA ALA A 173 -14.89 5.33 4.08
C ALA A 173 -15.63 5.20 2.74
N ALA A 174 -15.09 4.46 1.77
CA ALA A 174 -15.74 4.21 0.50
C ALA A 174 -17.02 3.36 0.67
N ALA A 175 -16.96 2.31 1.51
CA ALA A 175 -18.14 1.49 1.82
C ALA A 175 -19.26 2.33 2.45
N LEU A 176 -18.93 3.24 3.37
CA LEU A 176 -19.88 4.16 3.97
C LEU A 176 -20.47 5.11 2.92
N ARG A 177 -19.63 5.72 2.08
CA ARG A 177 -20.10 6.63 1.02
C ARG A 177 -21.04 5.92 0.04
N PHE A 178 -20.70 4.70 -0.34
CA PHE A 178 -21.53 3.89 -1.24
C PHE A 178 -22.92 3.63 -0.67
N ARG A 179 -23.04 3.32 0.61
CA ARG A 179 -24.33 2.98 1.23
C ARG A 179 -25.11 4.19 1.72
N ALA A 180 -24.43 5.20 2.24
CA ALA A 180 -25.08 6.32 2.91
C ALA A 180 -25.20 7.58 2.06
N PHE A 181 -24.23 7.82 1.16
CA PHE A 181 -24.09 9.08 0.44
C PHE A 181 -24.12 8.92 -1.08
N ASN A 182 -24.65 7.83 -1.58
CA ASN A 182 -24.75 7.55 -3.01
C ASN A 182 -25.93 8.30 -3.64
N VAL A 183 -25.83 9.62 -3.67
CA VAL A 183 -26.85 10.54 -4.19
C VAL A 183 -26.25 11.48 -5.24
N PRO A 184 -27.03 11.92 -6.24
CA PRO A 184 -26.52 12.74 -7.35
C PRO A 184 -25.85 14.05 -6.91
N ASP A 185 -26.33 14.65 -5.83
CA ASP A 185 -25.88 15.92 -5.27
C ASP A 185 -24.89 15.76 -4.09
N TYR A 186 -24.20 14.61 -4.04
CA TYR A 186 -23.24 14.29 -2.98
C TYR A 186 -22.19 15.38 -2.74
N GLN A 187 -21.58 15.88 -3.82
CA GLN A 187 -20.51 16.87 -3.71
C GLN A 187 -21.01 18.20 -3.11
N GLU A 188 -22.21 18.61 -3.46
CA GLU A 188 -22.78 19.89 -3.00
C GLU A 188 -23.29 19.82 -1.56
N ARG A 189 -23.76 18.65 -1.13
CA ARG A 189 -24.44 18.50 0.17
C ARG A 189 -23.56 17.95 1.27
N PHE A 190 -22.62 17.07 0.96
CA PHE A 190 -21.92 16.27 1.97
C PHE A 190 -20.41 16.44 1.97
N VAL A 191 -19.82 16.97 0.90
CA VAL A 191 -18.39 17.26 0.88
C VAL A 191 -18.11 18.52 1.70
N HIS A 192 -17.26 18.39 2.69
CA HIS A 192 -16.84 19.52 3.52
C HIS A 192 -15.53 20.08 2.97
N PHE A 193 -15.54 21.37 2.63
CA PHE A 193 -14.36 22.09 2.19
C PHE A 193 -13.54 22.63 3.38
N ASP A 194 -14.17 22.74 4.55
CA ASP A 194 -13.50 23.01 5.81
C ASP A 194 -13.19 21.70 6.52
N ASP A 195 -12.01 21.57 7.13
CA ASP A 195 -11.59 20.35 7.82
C ASP A 195 -12.32 20.22 9.16
N VAL A 196 -13.38 19.42 9.19
CA VAL A 196 -14.15 19.13 10.40
C VAL A 196 -13.79 17.76 11.01
N GLY A 197 -12.86 17.02 10.38
CA GLY A 197 -12.43 15.69 10.82
C GLY A 197 -13.38 14.57 10.37
N CYS A 198 -14.17 14.80 9.33
CA CYS A 198 -15.16 13.86 8.79
C CYS A 198 -14.60 13.01 7.63
N VAL A 199 -15.17 11.83 7.43
CA VAL A 199 -14.88 10.98 6.25
C VAL A 199 -15.16 11.70 4.93
N ASN A 200 -16.05 12.69 4.93
CA ASN A 200 -16.46 13.47 3.77
C ASN A 200 -15.68 14.79 3.60
N ASP A 201 -14.65 15.05 4.42
CA ASP A 201 -13.80 16.21 4.21
C ASP A 201 -13.07 16.09 2.87
N PHE A 202 -13.06 17.16 2.10
CA PHE A 202 -12.27 17.27 0.89
C PHE A 202 -10.89 17.85 1.21
N PHE A 203 -9.86 17.11 0.86
CA PHE A 203 -8.50 17.60 0.99
C PHE A 203 -7.88 17.81 -0.39
N GLU A 204 -7.61 19.03 -0.72
CA GLU A 204 -6.89 19.41 -1.92
C GLU A 204 -5.42 18.93 -1.89
N ARG A 205 -4.90 18.67 -0.69
CA ARG A 205 -3.50 18.26 -0.47
C ARG A 205 -3.44 16.90 0.23
N ILE A 206 -2.71 15.96 -0.35
CA ILE A 206 -2.56 14.60 0.18
C ILE A 206 -1.95 14.57 1.59
N GLU A 207 -1.11 15.56 1.96
CA GLU A 207 -0.52 15.64 3.30
C GLU A 207 -1.58 15.76 4.40
N ARG A 208 -2.72 16.34 4.08
CA ARG A 208 -3.83 16.55 5.02
C ARG A 208 -4.63 15.29 5.30
N ILE A 209 -4.45 14.21 4.52
CA ILE A 209 -5.10 12.92 4.78
C ILE A 209 -4.79 12.42 6.19
N GLN A 210 -3.66 12.82 6.76
CA GLN A 210 -3.31 12.43 8.12
C GLN A 210 -4.31 12.93 9.16
N LEU A 211 -4.91 14.12 8.97
CA LEU A 211 -5.98 14.62 9.84
C LEU A 211 -7.21 13.73 9.75
N LYS A 212 -7.59 13.35 8.53
CA LYS A 212 -8.69 12.42 8.26
C LYS A 212 -8.51 11.07 8.96
N ILE A 213 -7.31 10.50 8.87
CA ILE A 213 -6.97 9.22 9.51
C ILE A 213 -6.95 9.35 11.05
N GLN A 214 -6.46 10.47 11.57
CA GLN A 214 -6.39 10.72 13.01
C GLN A 214 -7.77 10.93 13.65
N SER A 215 -8.66 11.63 12.97
CA SER A 215 -10.06 11.78 13.40
C SER A 215 -10.81 10.48 13.15
N ALA A 216 -10.68 9.90 11.95
CA ALA A 216 -11.39 8.72 11.48
C ALA A 216 -12.86 8.74 11.95
N ASN A 217 -13.55 9.84 11.66
CA ASN A 217 -14.84 10.14 12.24
C ASN A 217 -15.88 10.53 11.18
N VAL A 218 -17.13 10.55 11.59
CA VAL A 218 -18.26 11.12 10.85
C VAL A 218 -18.79 12.29 11.69
N CYS A 219 -18.85 13.49 11.10
CA CYS A 219 -19.33 14.67 11.84
C CYS A 219 -20.84 14.58 12.15
N ASP A 220 -21.32 15.40 13.07
CA ASP A 220 -22.69 15.34 13.57
C ASP A 220 -23.73 15.49 12.45
N SER A 221 -23.53 16.38 11.51
CA SER A 221 -24.45 16.60 10.38
C SER A 221 -24.52 15.39 9.44
N CYS A 222 -23.37 14.78 9.12
CA CYS A 222 -23.33 13.55 8.33
C CYS A 222 -23.93 12.38 9.11
N TYR A 223 -23.69 12.29 10.43
CA TYR A 223 -24.26 11.25 11.27
C TYR A 223 -25.78 11.35 11.35
N GLU A 224 -26.31 12.55 11.54
CA GLU A 224 -27.77 12.80 11.53
C GLU A 224 -28.38 12.37 10.18
N TYR A 225 -27.76 12.73 9.08
CA TYR A 225 -28.21 12.30 7.76
C TYR A 225 -28.22 10.77 7.63
N ILE A 226 -27.13 10.08 7.99
CA ILE A 226 -27.03 8.62 7.94
C ILE A 226 -28.15 7.96 8.76
N THR A 227 -28.38 8.46 9.97
CA THR A 227 -29.40 7.93 10.88
C THR A 227 -30.80 8.05 10.27
N ASN A 228 -31.08 9.18 9.62
CA ASN A 228 -32.36 9.44 8.97
C ASN A 228 -32.59 8.60 7.70
N GLN A 229 -31.54 8.02 7.10
CA GLN A 229 -31.66 7.09 5.96
C GLN A 229 -32.13 5.68 6.35
N GLY A 230 -32.18 5.36 7.63
CA GLY A 230 -32.58 4.04 8.12
C GLY A 230 -31.62 2.92 7.72
N LEU A 231 -30.32 3.24 7.60
CA LEU A 231 -29.30 2.23 7.34
C LEU A 231 -29.23 1.21 8.47
N ASP A 232 -28.88 -0.02 8.10
CA ASP A 232 -28.70 -1.12 9.04
C ASP A 232 -27.64 -0.77 10.08
N GLN A 233 -28.01 -0.87 11.36
CA GLN A 233 -27.12 -0.54 12.48
C GLN A 233 -25.86 -1.42 12.50
N GLU A 234 -25.97 -2.68 12.14
CA GLU A 234 -24.83 -3.58 12.09
C GLU A 234 -23.82 -3.15 11.01
N PHE A 235 -24.29 -2.60 9.87
CA PHE A 235 -23.42 -2.02 8.85
C PHE A 235 -22.66 -0.81 9.41
N LEU A 236 -23.36 0.11 10.08
CA LEU A 236 -22.73 1.28 10.70
C LEU A 236 -21.73 0.88 11.77
N ASP A 237 -22.08 -0.09 12.63
CA ASP A 237 -21.18 -0.60 13.66
C ASP A 237 -19.89 -1.19 13.06
N HIS A 238 -20.00 -1.91 11.93
CA HIS A 238 -18.82 -2.42 11.23
C HIS A 238 -17.94 -1.29 10.68
N VAL A 239 -18.54 -0.28 10.05
CA VAL A 239 -17.79 0.90 9.56
C VAL A 239 -17.07 1.57 10.74
N TYR A 240 -17.77 1.83 11.85
CA TYR A 240 -17.16 2.50 13.00
C TYR A 240 -16.08 1.66 13.68
N LYS A 241 -16.24 0.33 13.76
CA LYS A 241 -15.17 -0.58 14.20
C LYS A 241 -13.93 -0.42 13.29
N GLY A 242 -14.12 -0.39 11.97
CA GLY A 242 -13.05 -0.21 11.01
C GLY A 242 -12.32 1.13 11.16
N LEU A 243 -13.05 2.23 11.21
CA LEU A 243 -12.48 3.57 11.39
C LEU A 243 -11.75 3.70 12.73
N ASN A 244 -12.31 3.16 13.83
CA ASN A 244 -11.65 3.15 15.14
C ASN A 244 -10.36 2.32 15.12
N ALA A 245 -10.38 1.14 14.49
CA ALA A 245 -9.21 0.28 14.38
C ALA A 245 -8.09 0.95 13.53
N VAL A 246 -8.43 1.67 12.47
CA VAL A 246 -7.48 2.49 11.70
C VAL A 246 -6.84 3.57 12.57
N ARG A 247 -7.63 4.26 13.38
CA ARG A 247 -7.14 5.30 14.31
C ARG A 247 -6.19 4.71 15.35
N GLU A 248 -6.52 3.55 15.92
CA GLU A 248 -5.65 2.84 16.86
C GLU A 248 -4.34 2.41 16.19
N MET A 249 -4.40 1.90 14.96
CA MET A 249 -3.23 1.52 14.18
C MET A 249 -2.30 2.73 13.95
N GLN A 250 -2.87 3.88 13.61
CA GLN A 250 -2.12 5.14 13.47
C GLN A 250 -1.46 5.56 14.78
N ILE A 251 -2.17 5.46 15.91
CA ILE A 251 -1.62 5.76 17.24
C ILE A 251 -0.47 4.80 17.56
N ASN A 252 -0.63 3.51 17.32
CA ASN A 252 0.38 2.50 17.59
C ASN A 252 1.62 2.70 16.71
N PHE A 253 1.46 3.01 15.44
CA PHE A 253 2.55 3.37 14.55
C PHE A 253 3.32 4.59 15.08
N THR A 254 2.61 5.63 15.50
CA THR A 254 3.22 6.85 16.05
C THR A 254 3.97 6.56 17.36
N ARG A 255 3.43 5.72 18.24
CA ARG A 255 4.07 5.29 19.48
C ARG A 255 5.35 4.49 19.20
N ALA A 256 5.30 3.51 18.30
CA ALA A 256 6.46 2.71 17.91
C ALA A 256 7.58 3.60 17.34
N ARG A 257 7.22 4.55 16.46
CA ARG A 257 8.15 5.53 15.90
C ARG A 257 8.80 6.40 16.98
N ARG A 258 8.02 6.90 17.95
CA ARG A 258 8.55 7.73 19.05
C ARG A 258 9.41 6.93 20.03
N ALA A 259 9.05 5.68 20.28
CA ALA A 259 9.84 4.80 21.14
C ALA A 259 11.19 4.43 20.51
N ASN A 260 11.31 4.55 19.20
CA ASN A 260 12.52 4.23 18.44
C ASN A 260 13.09 2.83 18.79
N LYS A 261 12.20 1.84 18.90
CA LYS A 261 12.54 0.43 19.20
C LYS A 261 12.39 -0.44 17.97
N PRO A 262 13.14 -1.54 17.87
CA PRO A 262 12.91 -2.52 16.81
C PRO A 262 11.50 -3.09 16.90
N LEU A 263 10.91 -3.37 15.73
CA LEU A 263 9.63 -4.05 15.63
C LEU A 263 9.83 -5.56 15.64
N THR A 264 8.84 -6.30 16.14
CA THR A 264 8.83 -7.76 16.02
C THR A 264 8.55 -8.17 14.59
N VAL A 265 9.51 -8.81 13.92
CA VAL A 265 9.38 -9.26 12.54
C VAL A 265 9.12 -10.76 12.47
N THR A 266 8.17 -11.16 11.65
CA THR A 266 7.89 -12.56 11.30
C THR A 266 7.77 -12.69 9.78
N ILE A 267 8.00 -13.92 9.27
CA ILE A 267 7.85 -14.21 7.84
C ILE A 267 6.63 -15.10 7.66
N ARG A 268 5.64 -14.61 6.90
CA ARG A 268 4.46 -15.38 6.52
C ARG A 268 4.12 -15.12 5.06
N ASN A 269 3.81 -16.19 4.31
CA ASN A 269 3.29 -16.11 2.93
C ASN A 269 4.07 -15.13 2.04
N LYS A 270 5.41 -15.18 2.06
CA LYS A 270 6.32 -14.32 1.27
C LYS A 270 6.36 -12.84 1.69
N PHE A 271 5.81 -12.52 2.87
CA PHE A 271 5.87 -11.18 3.43
C PHE A 271 6.67 -11.19 4.74
N LEU A 272 7.43 -10.13 4.94
CA LEU A 272 7.86 -9.73 6.28
C LEU A 272 6.67 -9.02 6.94
N GLN A 273 6.28 -9.47 8.12
CA GLN A 273 5.19 -8.88 8.91
C GLN A 273 5.75 -8.25 10.17
N PHE A 274 5.30 -7.06 10.46
CA PHE A 274 5.73 -6.25 11.61
C PHE A 274 4.56 -6.10 12.58
N ALA A 275 4.62 -6.82 13.71
CA ALA A 275 3.47 -7.02 14.60
C ALA A 275 2.89 -5.70 15.13
N GLU A 276 3.74 -4.77 15.57
CA GLU A 276 3.32 -3.54 16.24
C GLU A 276 2.67 -2.51 15.30
N THR A 277 2.98 -2.59 14.01
CA THR A 277 2.47 -1.66 12.99
C THR A 277 1.51 -2.32 12.01
N GLN A 278 1.38 -3.65 12.09
CA GLN A 278 0.68 -4.50 11.12
C GLN A 278 1.18 -4.33 9.67
N GLY A 279 2.33 -3.67 9.51
CA GLY A 279 2.97 -3.46 8.22
C GLY A 279 3.45 -4.76 7.60
N ARG A 280 3.45 -4.81 6.27
CA ARG A 280 3.91 -5.95 5.48
C ARG A 280 4.82 -5.51 4.37
N VAL A 281 5.96 -6.18 4.24
CA VAL A 281 6.91 -5.95 3.14
C VAL A 281 6.96 -7.19 2.27
N LYS A 282 6.52 -7.06 1.00
CA LYS A 282 6.67 -8.12 -0.01
C LYS A 282 8.09 -8.10 -0.52
N LEU A 283 8.73 -9.24 -0.50
CA LEU A 283 10.06 -9.44 -1.07
C LEU A 283 9.98 -10.49 -2.19
N ALA A 284 10.71 -10.27 -3.28
CA ALA A 284 10.89 -11.29 -4.30
C ALA A 284 11.65 -12.49 -3.72
N PRO A 285 11.55 -13.71 -4.29
CA PRO A 285 12.20 -14.92 -3.76
C PRO A 285 13.67 -14.73 -3.43
N LYS A 286 14.43 -14.10 -4.32
CA LYS A 286 15.84 -13.78 -4.14
C LYS A 286 16.10 -12.84 -2.94
N GLN A 287 15.27 -11.83 -2.78
CA GLN A 287 15.33 -10.88 -1.68
C GLN A 287 14.95 -11.53 -0.35
N MET A 288 13.91 -12.36 -0.35
CA MET A 288 13.43 -13.08 0.84
C MET A 288 14.47 -14.07 1.36
N ALA A 289 15.09 -14.83 0.46
CA ALA A 289 16.14 -15.79 0.83
C ALA A 289 17.33 -15.06 1.47
N LEU A 290 17.78 -13.96 0.85
CA LEU A 290 18.90 -13.18 1.39
C LEU A 290 18.56 -12.49 2.72
N TYR A 291 17.33 -11.99 2.87
CA TYR A 291 16.90 -11.40 4.15
C TYR A 291 16.81 -12.44 5.26
N LYS A 292 16.26 -13.64 4.98
CA LYS A 292 16.26 -14.79 5.92
C LYS A 292 17.68 -15.17 6.34
N PHE A 293 18.61 -15.19 5.40
CA PHE A 293 20.02 -15.47 5.70
C PHE A 293 20.56 -14.50 6.76
N PHE A 294 20.38 -13.20 6.58
CA PHE A 294 20.80 -12.21 7.58
C PHE A 294 19.99 -12.27 8.89
N MET A 295 18.77 -12.76 8.85
CA MET A 295 18.02 -13.03 10.10
C MET A 295 18.60 -14.19 10.90
N ASN A 296 19.17 -15.19 10.24
CA ASN A 296 19.82 -16.34 10.88
C ASN A 296 21.21 -16.00 11.41
N HIS A 297 21.81 -14.90 10.95
CA HIS A 297 23.16 -14.45 11.30
C HIS A 297 23.15 -13.08 11.97
N PRO A 298 22.63 -12.98 13.22
CA PRO A 298 22.58 -11.73 13.98
C PRO A 298 23.96 -11.15 14.31
N GLU A 299 24.99 -11.98 14.34
CA GLU A 299 26.40 -11.60 14.50
C GLU A 299 26.96 -10.83 13.31
N GLY A 300 26.31 -10.97 12.15
CA GLY A 300 26.76 -10.37 10.91
C GLY A 300 27.61 -11.28 10.04
N VAL A 301 27.57 -11.03 8.72
CA VAL A 301 28.35 -11.78 7.73
C VAL A 301 28.95 -10.81 6.72
N LYS A 302 30.24 -11.03 6.36
CA LYS A 302 30.86 -10.34 5.23
C LYS A 302 30.43 -10.98 3.92
N TYR A 303 30.31 -10.19 2.87
CA TYR A 303 29.97 -10.74 1.57
C TYR A 303 31.04 -11.73 1.04
N THR A 304 32.31 -11.58 1.48
CA THR A 304 33.40 -12.51 1.17
C THR A 304 33.19 -13.90 1.74
N ASP A 305 32.48 -13.98 2.87
CA ASP A 305 32.33 -15.23 3.64
C ASP A 305 31.09 -16.03 3.19
N PHE A 306 30.35 -15.55 2.16
CA PHE A 306 29.19 -16.24 1.61
C PHE A 306 29.53 -17.62 1.05
N VAL A 307 30.78 -17.85 0.66
CA VAL A 307 31.27 -19.16 0.21
C VAL A 307 31.15 -20.21 1.32
N ASP A 308 31.36 -19.81 2.57
CA ASP A 308 31.25 -20.70 3.72
C ASP A 308 29.79 -21.05 4.07
N HIS A 309 28.85 -20.33 3.49
CA HIS A 309 27.40 -20.46 3.72
C HIS A 309 26.64 -20.95 2.46
N GLU A 310 27.32 -21.49 1.46
CA GLU A 310 26.71 -21.85 0.19
C GLU A 310 25.49 -22.77 0.33
N ASP A 311 25.60 -23.83 1.12
CA ASP A 311 24.52 -24.80 1.33
C ASP A 311 23.29 -24.17 1.98
N GLU A 312 23.49 -23.27 2.94
CA GLU A 312 22.39 -22.53 3.56
C GLU A 312 21.71 -21.59 2.58
N LEU A 313 22.48 -20.84 1.80
CA LEU A 313 21.95 -19.92 0.78
C LEU A 313 21.12 -20.67 -0.27
N ARG A 314 21.58 -21.84 -0.71
CA ARG A 314 20.84 -22.73 -1.63
C ARG A 314 19.52 -23.18 -1.02
N ARG A 315 19.55 -23.67 0.22
CA ARG A 315 18.34 -24.10 0.94
C ARG A 315 17.34 -22.97 1.08
N LEU A 316 17.77 -21.79 1.55
CA LEU A 316 16.91 -20.62 1.75
C LEU A 316 16.29 -20.11 0.44
N TYR A 317 17.04 -20.17 -0.66
CA TYR A 317 16.49 -19.78 -1.95
C TYR A 317 15.44 -20.76 -2.46
N ARG A 318 15.67 -22.08 -2.36
CA ARG A 318 14.67 -23.10 -2.71
C ARG A 318 13.38 -22.92 -1.89
N GLU A 319 13.48 -22.67 -0.59
CA GLU A 319 12.33 -22.39 0.28
C GLU A 319 11.53 -21.13 -0.15
N ALA A 320 12.22 -20.12 -0.65
CA ALA A 320 11.60 -18.87 -1.10
C ALA A 320 11.09 -18.92 -2.54
N TYR A 321 11.58 -19.88 -3.35
CA TYR A 321 11.24 -19.98 -4.76
C TYR A 321 9.76 -20.24 -4.99
N THR A 322 9.21 -19.66 -6.05
CA THR A 322 7.76 -19.68 -6.34
C THR A 322 7.45 -19.85 -7.82
N GLY A 323 8.47 -20.11 -8.60
CA GLY A 323 8.36 -20.40 -10.03
C GLY A 323 8.12 -21.90 -10.29
N ASP A 324 8.39 -22.31 -11.52
CA ASP A 324 8.26 -23.68 -11.96
C ASP A 324 9.19 -24.62 -11.16
N PRO A 325 8.68 -25.71 -10.56
CA PRO A 325 9.52 -26.69 -9.86
C PRO A 325 10.61 -27.31 -10.73
N GLU A 326 10.41 -27.42 -12.05
CA GLU A 326 11.40 -27.98 -12.97
C GLU A 326 12.62 -27.05 -13.14
N GLU A 327 12.46 -25.74 -12.97
CA GLU A 327 13.51 -24.73 -13.10
C GLU A 327 14.22 -24.39 -11.77
N ILE A 328 13.79 -24.98 -10.65
CA ILE A 328 14.25 -24.57 -9.32
C ILE A 328 15.76 -24.73 -9.14
N GLU A 329 16.35 -25.80 -9.66
CA GLU A 329 17.78 -26.07 -9.48
C GLU A 329 18.64 -25.14 -10.34
N ASP A 330 18.28 -24.90 -11.60
CA ASP A 330 19.02 -24.00 -12.48
C ASP A 330 18.96 -22.57 -11.98
N THR A 331 17.77 -22.14 -11.53
CA THR A 331 17.57 -20.81 -10.96
C THR A 331 18.33 -20.66 -9.63
N THR A 332 18.33 -21.68 -8.76
CA THR A 332 19.08 -21.68 -7.51
C THR A 332 20.58 -21.54 -7.80
N ASN A 333 21.10 -22.33 -8.74
CA ASN A 333 22.51 -22.27 -9.13
C ASN A 333 22.88 -20.87 -9.64
N SER A 334 22.10 -20.31 -10.54
CA SER A 334 22.33 -18.96 -11.08
C SER A 334 22.36 -17.89 -10.02
N VAL A 335 21.37 -17.88 -9.13
CA VAL A 335 21.23 -16.85 -8.08
C VAL A 335 22.30 -16.97 -7.02
N VAL A 336 22.57 -18.18 -6.53
CA VAL A 336 23.58 -18.38 -5.47
C VAL A 336 24.97 -18.12 -6.00
N ASN A 337 25.31 -18.59 -7.20
CA ASN A 337 26.60 -18.27 -7.81
C ASN A 337 26.81 -16.76 -7.97
N GLY A 338 25.74 -16.00 -8.34
CA GLY A 338 25.82 -14.55 -8.38
C GLY A 338 26.13 -13.91 -7.01
N TRP A 339 25.66 -14.50 -5.92
CA TRP A 339 26.02 -14.07 -4.56
C TRP A 339 27.45 -14.47 -4.19
N LEU A 340 27.85 -15.71 -4.43
CA LEU A 340 29.21 -16.17 -4.14
C LEU A 340 30.28 -15.35 -4.90
N MET A 341 29.97 -14.92 -6.13
CA MET A 341 30.82 -14.04 -6.93
C MET A 341 30.67 -12.55 -6.55
N GLN A 342 29.86 -12.21 -5.56
CA GLN A 342 29.56 -10.85 -5.09
C GLN A 342 29.03 -9.90 -6.19
N SER A 343 28.67 -10.40 -7.36
CA SER A 343 28.21 -9.57 -8.48
C SER A 343 26.84 -8.95 -8.25
N ASP A 344 26.03 -9.51 -7.33
CA ASP A 344 24.61 -9.27 -7.26
C ASP A 344 24.08 -9.00 -5.84
N ILE A 345 24.91 -9.24 -4.80
CA ILE A 345 24.50 -9.05 -3.39
C ILE A 345 24.09 -7.60 -3.12
N SER A 346 24.95 -6.66 -3.50
CA SER A 346 24.76 -5.24 -3.18
C SER A 346 23.47 -4.69 -3.81
N SER A 347 23.14 -5.10 -5.04
CA SER A 347 21.91 -4.71 -5.72
C SER A 347 20.69 -5.32 -5.03
N THR A 348 20.77 -6.60 -4.63
CA THR A 348 19.71 -7.30 -3.92
C THR A 348 19.46 -6.66 -2.54
N VAL A 349 20.52 -6.39 -1.77
CA VAL A 349 20.43 -5.68 -0.47
C VAL A 349 19.82 -4.28 -0.63
N SER A 350 20.22 -3.54 -1.67
CA SER A 350 19.66 -2.21 -1.95
C SER A 350 18.16 -2.28 -2.20
N LYS A 351 17.68 -3.27 -2.95
CA LYS A 351 16.24 -3.49 -3.20
C LYS A 351 15.47 -3.86 -1.92
N ILE A 352 16.04 -4.75 -1.09
CA ILE A 352 15.47 -5.10 0.23
C ILE A 352 15.34 -3.84 1.09
N ASN A 353 16.43 -3.10 1.24
CA ASN A 353 16.46 -1.91 2.09
C ASN A 353 15.51 -0.82 1.60
N ARG A 354 15.34 -0.66 0.28
CA ARG A 354 14.37 0.25 -0.30
C ARG A 354 12.94 -0.15 0.08
N ALA A 355 12.59 -1.42 -0.07
CA ALA A 355 11.25 -1.92 0.30
C ALA A 355 10.96 -1.70 1.79
N LEU A 356 11.92 -1.99 2.68
CA LEU A 356 11.81 -1.75 4.11
C LEU A 356 11.67 -0.26 4.46
N LYS A 357 12.47 0.60 3.84
CA LYS A 357 12.39 2.05 4.06
C LYS A 357 11.05 2.63 3.63
N ARG A 358 10.49 2.14 2.53
CA ARG A 358 9.17 2.58 2.06
C ARG A 358 8.08 2.27 3.08
N GLU A 359 8.04 1.05 3.61
CA GLU A 359 6.98 0.60 4.52
C GLU A 359 7.17 1.10 5.95
N LEU A 360 8.39 1.01 6.48
CA LEU A 360 8.66 1.26 7.89
C LEU A 360 9.10 2.70 8.21
N ARG A 361 9.41 3.50 7.20
CA ARG A 361 9.82 4.90 7.36
C ARG A 361 10.98 5.06 8.35
N ALA A 362 10.78 5.90 9.37
CA ALA A 362 11.77 6.16 10.41
C ALA A 362 12.20 4.90 11.19
N LEU A 363 11.36 3.85 11.21
CA LEU A 363 11.68 2.59 11.90
C LEU A 363 12.53 1.63 11.05
N ALA A 364 12.70 1.92 9.76
CA ALA A 364 13.44 1.04 8.86
C ALA A 364 14.89 0.83 9.27
N HIS A 365 15.52 1.81 9.92
CA HIS A 365 16.94 1.71 10.34
C HIS A 365 17.23 0.53 11.27
N TRP A 366 16.21 -0.02 11.92
CA TRP A 366 16.35 -1.23 12.74
C TRP A 366 16.40 -2.51 11.90
N HIS A 367 15.76 -2.50 10.72
CA HIS A 367 15.46 -3.70 9.94
C HIS A 367 16.21 -3.80 8.62
N ILE A 368 16.85 -2.73 8.17
CA ILE A 368 17.69 -2.77 6.97
C ILE A 368 18.98 -3.54 7.20
N ILE A 369 19.46 -4.19 6.16
CA ILE A 369 20.78 -4.82 6.13
C ILE A 369 21.82 -3.72 5.96
N GLN A 370 22.69 -3.53 6.94
CA GLN A 370 23.63 -2.42 7.00
C GLN A 370 24.98 -2.83 7.60
N GLY A 371 26.01 -2.05 7.31
CA GLY A 371 27.38 -2.21 7.79
C GLY A 371 28.35 -1.51 6.85
N PRO A 372 29.58 -1.18 7.30
CA PRO A 372 30.60 -0.55 6.48
C PRO A 372 31.01 -1.41 5.28
N ARG A 373 31.59 -0.77 4.26
CA ARG A 373 32.07 -1.49 3.07
C ARG A 373 33.22 -2.43 3.46
N GLY A 374 33.12 -3.69 3.04
CA GLY A 374 34.13 -4.72 3.34
C GLY A 374 34.04 -5.35 4.74
N GLU A 375 33.09 -4.91 5.57
CA GLU A 375 32.85 -5.44 6.90
C GLU A 375 31.52 -6.21 6.97
N GLU A 376 31.25 -6.80 8.17
CA GLU A 376 30.02 -7.54 8.40
C GLU A 376 28.79 -6.66 8.14
N LYS A 377 27.77 -7.30 7.54
CA LYS A 377 26.43 -6.73 7.39
C LYS A 377 25.49 -7.38 8.38
N VAL A 378 24.69 -6.57 9.04
CA VAL A 378 23.75 -6.99 10.08
C VAL A 378 22.36 -6.37 9.88
N ILE A 379 21.36 -7.00 10.46
CA ILE A 379 20.07 -6.40 10.77
C ILE A 379 20.09 -5.95 12.21
N LYS A 380 20.17 -4.65 12.46
CA LYS A 380 20.37 -4.08 13.81
C LYS A 380 19.35 -4.55 14.86
N ALA A 381 18.11 -4.80 14.44
CA ALA A 381 17.06 -5.31 15.33
C ALA A 381 17.36 -6.68 15.95
N LEU A 382 18.28 -7.45 15.36
CA LEU A 382 18.58 -8.84 15.74
C LEU A 382 19.94 -8.97 16.41
N SER A 383 20.78 -7.95 16.32
CA SER A 383 22.15 -7.94 16.88
C SER A 383 22.22 -7.39 18.32
N GLN A 384 21.07 -7.26 19.01
CA GLN A 384 20.99 -6.77 20.40
C GLN A 384 20.91 -7.91 21.40
#